data_acea865a8297b45b17d74246ef2cfe33
#
_entry.id   acea865a8297b45b17d74246ef2cfe33
#
_cell.length_a   1.000
_cell.length_b   1.000
_cell.length_c   1.000
_cell.angle_alpha   90.00
_cell.angle_beta   90.00
_cell.angle_gamma   90.00
#
_symmetry.space_group_name_H-M   'P 1'
#
loop_
_entity.id
_entity.type
_entity.pdbx_description
1 polymer ?
#
loop_
_entity_poly.entity_id
_entity_poly.type
_entity_poly.pdbx_seq_one_letter_code
_entity_poly.pdbx_strand_id
1 'polypeptide(L)'
;MIPKAEQAHWLAAALALLIGLLLVAELIVGQEVFRKRAWRSHLFPAAVIASSVLLWVITIFSTFSTLHLLAHAIWAQAALVAGAVELALVRGKLRSPRWSLVPAFALFVSGVAFLVHEQYAWLYSRSAFLHHAIGWMLVVVALFPLGQALEPRRVVWRAGFALTFVLLAVLLFADRDAAPIFGRFGPSGP
;
A
#
# COMPACT_ATOMS: atom_id res chain seq x y z
N MET A 1 -18.30 7.41 -18.61
CA MET A 1 -16.98 8.00 -18.23
C MET A 1 -16.63 7.43 -16.86
N ILE A 2 -15.44 6.87 -16.65
CA ILE A 2 -15.05 6.27 -15.36
C ILE A 2 -14.84 7.39 -14.35
N PRO A 3 -15.41 7.31 -13.13
CA PRO A 3 -15.19 8.32 -12.10
C PRO A 3 -13.70 8.51 -11.77
N LYS A 4 -13.29 9.73 -11.46
CA LYS A 4 -11.88 10.06 -11.15
C LYS A 4 -11.35 9.30 -9.94
N ALA A 5 -12.20 9.06 -8.94
CA ALA A 5 -11.86 8.27 -7.75
C ALA A 5 -11.52 6.82 -8.12
N GLU A 6 -12.30 6.16 -8.97
CA GLU A 6 -11.98 4.81 -9.46
C GLU A 6 -10.64 4.76 -10.22
N GLN A 7 -10.37 5.76 -11.07
CA GLN A 7 -9.10 5.83 -11.79
C GLN A 7 -7.92 5.92 -10.82
N ALA A 8 -8.05 6.70 -9.75
CA ALA A 8 -7.06 6.82 -8.70
C ALA A 8 -6.81 5.49 -7.98
N HIS A 9 -7.88 4.77 -7.61
CA HIS A 9 -7.78 3.44 -6.99
C HIS A 9 -7.13 2.42 -7.92
N TRP A 10 -7.47 2.41 -9.21
CA TRP A 10 -6.86 1.49 -10.18
C TRP A 10 -5.38 1.78 -10.41
N LEU A 11 -4.99 3.04 -10.40
CA LEU A 11 -3.58 3.41 -10.52
C LEU A 11 -2.79 2.99 -9.28
N ALA A 12 -3.36 3.20 -8.09
CA ALA A 12 -2.78 2.71 -6.84
C ALA A 12 -2.72 1.17 -6.81
N ALA A 13 -3.75 0.49 -7.33
CA ALA A 13 -3.79 -0.96 -7.48
C ALA A 13 -2.68 -1.47 -8.41
N ALA A 14 -2.48 -0.81 -9.55
CA ALA A 14 -1.41 -1.18 -10.49
C ALA A 14 -0.02 -1.05 -9.85
N LEU A 15 0.22 0.00 -9.05
CA LEU A 15 1.47 0.15 -8.31
C LEU A 15 1.63 -0.89 -7.20
N ALA A 16 0.58 -1.17 -6.44
CA ALA A 16 0.60 -2.22 -5.42
C ALA A 16 0.88 -3.59 -6.05
N LEU A 17 0.27 -3.89 -7.20
CA LEU A 17 0.53 -5.12 -7.95
C LEU A 17 1.98 -5.19 -8.42
N LEU A 18 2.51 -4.10 -8.99
CA LEU A 18 3.91 -4.03 -9.40
C LEU A 18 4.86 -4.31 -8.24
N ILE A 19 4.62 -3.68 -7.08
CA ILE A 19 5.40 -3.92 -5.86
C ILE A 19 5.30 -5.39 -5.44
N GLY A 20 4.09 -5.94 -5.38
CA GLY A 20 3.85 -7.35 -5.03
C GLY A 20 4.60 -8.31 -5.97
N LEU A 21 4.52 -8.09 -7.29
CA LEU A 21 5.20 -8.91 -8.29
C LEU A 21 6.73 -8.81 -8.18
N LEU A 22 7.28 -7.62 -7.91
CA LEU A 22 8.72 -7.46 -7.66
C LEU A 22 9.19 -8.26 -6.44
N LEU A 23 8.42 -8.21 -5.35
CA LEU A 23 8.71 -8.99 -4.14
C LEU A 23 8.58 -10.50 -4.37
N VAL A 24 7.57 -10.94 -5.12
CA VAL A 24 7.41 -12.35 -5.52
C VAL A 24 8.59 -12.79 -6.40
N ALA A 25 9.00 -11.98 -7.37
CA ALA A 25 10.15 -12.28 -8.21
C ALA A 25 11.44 -12.41 -7.38
N GLU A 26 11.64 -11.53 -6.37
CA GLU A 26 12.78 -11.64 -5.45
C GLU A 26 12.73 -12.95 -4.63
N LEU A 27 11.53 -13.40 -4.22
CA LEU A 27 11.35 -14.66 -3.48
C LEU A 27 11.68 -15.88 -4.36
N ILE A 28 11.20 -15.91 -5.61
CA ILE A 28 11.38 -17.04 -6.53
C ILE A 28 12.84 -17.17 -6.96
N VAL A 29 13.46 -16.05 -7.33
CA VAL A 29 14.86 -16.03 -7.82
C VAL A 29 15.85 -16.17 -6.66
N GLY A 30 15.44 -15.85 -5.46
CA GLY A 30 16.29 -15.76 -4.28
C GLY A 30 16.95 -14.39 -4.15
N GLN A 31 16.96 -13.88 -2.92
CA GLN A 31 17.39 -12.52 -2.61
C GLN A 31 18.83 -12.22 -3.06
N GLU A 32 19.74 -13.16 -2.84
CA GLU A 32 21.15 -12.99 -3.23
C GLU A 32 21.31 -12.87 -4.76
N VAL A 33 20.64 -13.73 -5.51
CA VAL A 33 20.69 -13.73 -6.97
C VAL A 33 19.99 -12.51 -7.54
N PHE A 34 18.84 -12.13 -6.98
CA PHE A 34 18.09 -10.96 -7.40
C PHE A 34 18.91 -9.67 -7.21
N ARG A 35 19.58 -9.53 -6.07
CA ARG A 35 20.36 -8.34 -5.69
C ARG A 35 21.76 -8.27 -6.32
N LYS A 36 22.25 -9.32 -6.98
CA LYS A 36 23.53 -9.29 -7.74
C LYS A 36 23.57 -8.18 -8.79
N ARG A 37 22.41 -7.81 -9.34
CA ARG A 37 22.30 -6.62 -10.20
C ARG A 37 21.84 -5.43 -9.35
N ALA A 38 22.73 -4.50 -9.08
CA ALA A 38 22.50 -3.36 -8.22
C ALA A 38 21.19 -2.59 -8.50
N TRP A 39 20.82 -2.42 -9.77
CA TRP A 39 19.60 -1.74 -10.17
C TRP A 39 18.32 -2.43 -9.66
N ARG A 40 18.31 -3.79 -9.55
CA ARG A 40 17.14 -4.54 -9.08
C ARG A 40 16.81 -4.25 -7.62
N SER A 41 17.83 -4.09 -6.80
CA SER A 41 17.63 -3.75 -5.39
C SER A 41 17.01 -2.36 -5.17
N HIS A 42 17.10 -1.47 -6.17
CA HIS A 42 16.49 -0.14 -6.13
C HIS A 42 15.03 -0.11 -6.61
N LEU A 43 14.55 -1.18 -7.27
CA LEU A 43 13.19 -1.20 -7.85
C LEU A 43 12.10 -1.06 -6.77
N PHE A 44 12.21 -1.82 -5.68
CA PHE A 44 11.23 -1.76 -4.61
C PHE A 44 11.15 -0.36 -3.97
N PRO A 45 12.25 0.23 -3.43
CA PRO A 45 12.16 1.57 -2.85
C PRO A 45 11.76 2.63 -3.88
N ALA A 46 12.16 2.50 -5.14
CA ALA A 46 11.72 3.42 -6.20
C ALA A 46 10.21 3.34 -6.45
N ALA A 47 9.65 2.12 -6.48
CA ALA A 47 8.21 1.93 -6.65
C ALA A 47 7.42 2.51 -5.46
N VAL A 48 7.92 2.34 -4.22
CA VAL A 48 7.29 2.92 -3.03
C VAL A 48 7.33 4.45 -3.05
N ILE A 49 8.46 5.05 -3.45
CA ILE A 49 8.58 6.51 -3.60
C ILE A 49 7.66 7.01 -4.71
N ALA A 50 7.61 6.32 -5.85
CA ALA A 50 6.70 6.68 -6.96
C ALA A 50 5.23 6.61 -6.51
N SER A 51 4.86 5.62 -5.71
CA SER A 51 3.53 5.51 -5.11
C SER A 51 3.22 6.69 -4.19
N SER A 52 4.20 7.16 -3.40
CA SER A 52 4.05 8.36 -2.57
C SER A 52 3.78 9.61 -3.41
N VAL A 53 4.58 9.83 -4.46
CA VAL A 53 4.39 10.98 -5.36
C VAL A 53 3.00 10.93 -6.00
N LEU A 54 2.57 9.75 -6.46
CA LEU A 54 1.23 9.59 -7.01
C LEU A 54 0.13 9.89 -5.99
N LEU A 55 0.26 9.39 -4.75
CA LEU A 55 -0.68 9.69 -3.67
C LEU A 55 -0.77 11.18 -3.39
N TRP A 56 0.34 11.91 -3.43
CA TRP A 56 0.36 13.37 -3.31
C TRP A 56 -0.40 14.05 -4.45
N VAL A 57 -0.17 13.63 -5.69
CA VAL A 57 -0.89 14.16 -6.86
C VAL A 57 -2.39 13.91 -6.73
N ILE A 58 -2.79 12.69 -6.38
CA ILE A 58 -4.20 12.33 -6.16
C ILE A 58 -4.79 13.20 -5.05
N THR A 59 -4.07 13.33 -3.93
CA THR A 59 -4.50 14.11 -2.77
C THR A 59 -4.80 15.56 -3.15
N ILE A 60 -3.91 16.21 -3.88
CA ILE A 60 -4.07 17.62 -4.28
C ILE A 60 -5.28 17.83 -5.20
N PHE A 61 -5.56 16.87 -6.08
CA PHE A 61 -6.59 17.04 -7.13
C PHE A 61 -7.96 16.41 -6.80
N SER A 62 -8.07 15.59 -5.74
CA SER A 62 -9.29 14.83 -5.46
C SER A 62 -9.84 14.96 -4.04
N THR A 63 -9.26 15.81 -3.19
CA THR A 63 -9.73 15.95 -1.82
C THR A 63 -10.88 16.94 -1.68
N PHE A 64 -11.90 16.54 -0.90
CA PHE A 64 -13.14 17.28 -0.72
C PHE A 64 -13.26 17.93 0.68
N SER A 65 -12.46 17.48 1.64
CA SER A 65 -12.47 17.99 3.01
C SER A 65 -11.05 18.03 3.60
N THR A 66 -10.85 18.86 4.63
CA THR A 66 -9.57 18.95 5.35
C THR A 66 -9.16 17.62 5.97
N LEU A 67 -10.11 16.87 6.53
CA LEU A 67 -9.82 15.59 7.15
C LEU A 67 -9.42 14.55 6.11
N HIS A 68 -10.10 14.51 4.97
CA HIS A 68 -9.76 13.67 3.84
C HIS A 68 -8.36 14.00 3.28
N LEU A 69 -8.05 15.31 3.14
CA LEU A 69 -6.73 15.79 2.77
C LEU A 69 -5.65 15.30 3.73
N LEU A 70 -5.88 15.42 5.05
CA LEU A 70 -4.92 14.99 6.06
C LEU A 70 -4.67 13.48 6.02
N ALA A 71 -5.73 12.66 5.89
CA ALA A 71 -5.59 11.20 5.78
C ALA A 71 -4.70 10.81 4.60
N HIS A 72 -4.98 11.35 3.41
CA HIS A 72 -4.20 11.06 2.20
C HIS A 72 -2.77 11.60 2.30
N ALA A 73 -2.57 12.79 2.90
CA ALA A 73 -1.24 13.33 3.14
C ALA A 73 -0.41 12.46 4.09
N ILE A 74 -1.03 11.90 5.14
CA ILE A 74 -0.39 10.95 6.06
C ILE A 74 0.09 9.72 5.29
N TRP A 75 -0.74 9.15 4.41
CA TRP A 75 -0.34 7.97 3.62
C TRP A 75 0.80 8.30 2.66
N ALA A 76 0.70 9.40 1.95
CA ALA A 76 1.74 9.82 1.03
C ALA A 76 3.08 10.03 1.76
N GLN A 77 3.06 10.72 2.91
CA GLN A 77 4.26 10.91 3.72
C GLN A 77 4.81 9.61 4.30
N ALA A 78 3.94 8.73 4.81
CA ALA A 78 4.35 7.43 5.33
C ALA A 78 5.05 6.59 4.25
N ALA A 79 4.49 6.55 3.03
CA ALA A 79 5.11 5.86 1.90
C ALA A 79 6.45 6.49 1.50
N LEU A 80 6.55 7.84 1.49
CA LEU A 80 7.79 8.52 1.17
C LEU A 80 8.91 8.19 2.17
N VAL A 81 8.61 8.26 3.46
CA VAL A 81 9.56 7.94 4.53
C VAL A 81 9.98 6.47 4.45
N ALA A 82 9.02 5.55 4.26
CA ALA A 82 9.32 4.13 4.11
C ALA A 82 10.22 3.86 2.89
N GLY A 83 9.91 4.43 1.73
CA GLY A 83 10.73 4.29 0.52
C GLY A 83 12.12 4.90 0.66
N ALA A 84 12.24 6.05 1.32
CA ALA A 84 13.54 6.69 1.58
C ALA A 84 14.41 5.85 2.52
N VAL A 85 13.83 5.27 3.57
CA VAL A 85 14.54 4.36 4.49
C VAL A 85 15.00 3.10 3.76
N GLU A 86 14.12 2.47 2.98
CA GLU A 86 14.47 1.30 2.17
C GLU A 86 15.60 1.61 1.17
N LEU A 87 15.53 2.77 0.52
CA LEU A 87 16.60 3.22 -0.38
C LEU A 87 17.93 3.42 0.35
N ALA A 88 17.89 3.97 1.56
CA ALA A 88 19.08 4.18 2.38
C ALA A 88 19.67 2.85 2.89
N LEU A 89 18.84 1.86 3.21
CA LEU A 89 19.25 0.49 3.53
C LEU A 89 19.94 -0.18 2.34
N VAL A 90 19.33 -0.11 1.15
CA VAL A 90 19.88 -0.68 -0.09
C VAL A 90 21.24 -0.04 -0.42
N ARG A 91 21.40 1.25 -0.19
CA ARG A 91 22.65 1.99 -0.42
C ARG A 91 23.70 1.81 0.71
N GLY A 92 23.38 1.02 1.73
CA GLY A 92 24.27 0.80 2.88
C GLY A 92 24.49 2.01 3.77
N LYS A 93 23.72 3.10 3.60
CA LYS A 93 23.77 4.29 4.46
C LYS A 93 23.17 4.03 5.85
N LEU A 94 22.16 3.18 5.91
CA LEU A 94 21.59 2.65 7.14
C LEU A 94 21.99 1.17 7.26
N ARG A 95 22.59 0.80 8.39
CA ARG A 95 23.14 -0.56 8.58
C ARG A 95 22.38 -1.38 9.62
N SER A 96 21.66 -0.73 10.51
CA SER A 96 20.91 -1.45 11.55
C SER A 96 19.63 -2.06 10.98
N PRO A 97 19.35 -3.35 11.22
CA PRO A 97 18.09 -3.99 10.81
C PRO A 97 16.85 -3.35 11.48
N ARG A 98 17.03 -2.61 12.56
CA ARG A 98 15.94 -1.90 13.24
C ARG A 98 15.26 -0.84 12.35
N TRP A 99 15.94 -0.36 11.31
CA TRP A 99 15.34 0.57 10.36
C TRP A 99 14.17 -0.03 9.58
N SER A 100 14.08 -1.37 9.49
CA SER A 100 12.91 -2.06 8.92
C SER A 100 11.63 -1.86 9.74
N LEU A 101 11.73 -1.35 10.97
CA LEU A 101 10.56 -0.95 11.76
C LEU A 101 9.87 0.30 11.20
N VAL A 102 10.58 1.14 10.44
CA VAL A 102 10.00 2.35 9.86
C VAL A 102 8.93 2.03 8.81
N PRO A 103 9.17 1.16 7.82
CA PRO A 103 8.10 0.68 6.93
C PRO A 103 6.94 0.00 7.69
N ALA A 104 7.22 -0.79 8.73
CA ALA A 104 6.18 -1.39 9.55
C ALA A 104 5.28 -0.33 10.19
N PHE A 105 5.88 0.68 10.83
CA PHE A 105 5.15 1.76 11.45
C PHE A 105 4.38 2.61 10.42
N ALA A 106 4.99 2.90 9.27
CA ALA A 106 4.34 3.62 8.18
C ALA A 106 3.07 2.91 7.67
N LEU A 107 3.14 1.59 7.49
CA LEU A 107 1.99 0.78 7.09
C LEU A 107 0.91 0.75 8.18
N PHE A 108 1.31 0.61 9.44
CA PHE A 108 0.37 0.63 10.57
C PHE A 108 -0.37 1.97 10.65
N VAL A 109 0.35 3.09 10.62
CA VAL A 109 -0.24 4.43 10.65
C VAL A 109 -1.17 4.65 9.44
N SER A 110 -0.75 4.20 8.25
CA SER A 110 -1.59 4.26 7.06
C SER A 110 -2.88 3.45 7.23
N GLY A 111 -2.79 2.24 7.78
CA GLY A 111 -3.96 1.40 8.07
C GLY A 111 -4.92 2.06 9.04
N VAL A 112 -4.42 2.59 10.16
CA VAL A 112 -5.24 3.32 11.13
C VAL A 112 -5.89 4.55 10.49
N ALA A 113 -5.14 5.34 9.72
CA ALA A 113 -5.68 6.49 9.02
C ALA A 113 -6.81 6.09 8.05
N PHE A 114 -6.67 4.93 7.37
CA PHE A 114 -7.71 4.37 6.51
C PHE A 114 -8.99 4.00 7.28
N LEU A 115 -8.84 3.46 8.48
CA LEU A 115 -9.96 3.04 9.31
C LEU A 115 -10.74 4.22 9.92
N VAL A 116 -10.06 5.35 10.17
CA VAL A 116 -10.66 6.50 10.85
C VAL A 116 -11.01 7.68 9.93
N HIS A 117 -10.56 7.67 8.66
CA HIS A 117 -10.90 8.77 7.76
C HIS A 117 -12.38 8.72 7.37
N GLU A 118 -12.99 9.89 7.27
CA GLU A 118 -14.40 10.02 6.94
C GLU A 118 -14.72 9.44 5.57
N GLN A 119 -15.71 8.54 5.58
CA GLN A 119 -16.45 8.15 4.40
C GLN A 119 -17.71 9.00 4.35
N TYR A 120 -18.02 9.58 3.22
CA TYR A 120 -19.33 10.22 3.07
C TYR A 120 -20.43 9.18 3.30
N ALA A 121 -21.39 9.51 4.17
CA ALA A 121 -22.46 8.58 4.57
C ALA A 121 -23.32 8.07 3.38
N TRP A 122 -23.27 8.75 2.25
CA TRP A 122 -23.92 8.37 1.00
C TRP A 122 -23.06 7.51 0.07
N LEU A 123 -21.75 7.35 0.37
CA LEU A 123 -20.97 6.33 -0.32
C LEU A 123 -21.50 4.96 0.07
N TYR A 124 -21.79 4.16 -0.91
CA TYR A 124 -22.38 2.83 -0.79
C TYR A 124 -21.69 2.03 0.32
N SER A 125 -22.49 1.26 1.06
CA SER A 125 -22.01 0.34 2.12
C SER A 125 -20.83 -0.54 1.69
N ARG A 126 -20.70 -0.79 0.40
CA ARG A 126 -19.60 -1.51 -0.22
C ARG A 126 -18.27 -0.72 -0.22
N SER A 127 -18.28 0.55 -0.61
CA SER A 127 -17.05 1.37 -0.55
C SER A 127 -16.55 1.46 0.88
N ALA A 128 -17.44 1.68 1.84
CA ALA A 128 -17.11 1.65 3.27
C ALA A 128 -16.51 0.29 3.69
N PHE A 129 -17.10 -0.82 3.25
CA PHE A 129 -16.57 -2.17 3.53
C PHE A 129 -15.16 -2.35 2.97
N LEU A 130 -14.94 -1.98 1.70
CA LEU A 130 -13.63 -2.10 1.06
C LEU A 130 -12.57 -1.21 1.71
N HIS A 131 -12.93 0.00 2.09
CA HIS A 131 -12.02 0.88 2.82
C HIS A 131 -11.63 0.30 4.19
N HIS A 132 -12.58 -0.26 4.94
CA HIS A 132 -12.27 -0.96 6.17
C HIS A 132 -11.41 -2.20 5.94
N ALA A 133 -11.70 -2.98 4.91
CA ALA A 133 -10.89 -4.15 4.54
C ALA A 133 -9.46 -3.76 4.17
N ILE A 134 -9.27 -2.68 3.40
CA ILE A 134 -7.95 -2.13 3.05
C ILE A 134 -7.23 -1.64 4.32
N GLY A 135 -7.91 -0.89 5.20
CA GLY A 135 -7.34 -0.39 6.44
C GLY A 135 -6.84 -1.53 7.33
N TRP A 136 -7.67 -2.54 7.58
CA TRP A 136 -7.27 -3.72 8.35
C TRP A 136 -6.16 -4.51 7.66
N MET A 137 -6.21 -4.64 6.34
CA MET A 137 -5.13 -5.27 5.59
C MET A 137 -3.80 -4.54 5.80
N LEU A 138 -3.76 -3.22 5.73
CA LEU A 138 -2.54 -2.44 5.96
C LEU A 138 -1.99 -2.63 7.38
N VAL A 139 -2.86 -2.71 8.39
CA VAL A 139 -2.46 -3.05 9.77
C VAL A 139 -1.82 -4.43 9.84
N VAL A 140 -2.42 -5.43 9.17
CA VAL A 140 -1.86 -6.80 9.13
C VAL A 140 -0.54 -6.83 8.34
N VAL A 141 -0.47 -6.10 7.22
CA VAL A 141 0.77 -6.01 6.41
C VAL A 141 1.94 -5.45 7.23
N ALA A 142 1.68 -4.55 8.16
CA ALA A 142 2.70 -4.00 9.04
C ALA A 142 3.42 -5.06 9.91
N LEU A 143 2.76 -6.18 10.20
CA LEU A 143 3.35 -7.29 10.96
C LEU A 143 4.48 -8.00 10.20
N PHE A 144 4.47 -7.98 8.86
CA PHE A 144 5.49 -8.70 8.08
C PHE A 144 6.86 -8.02 8.13
N PRO A 145 7.03 -6.71 7.89
CA PRO A 145 8.32 -6.05 8.08
C PRO A 145 8.76 -6.06 9.56
N LEU A 146 7.82 -6.02 10.51
CA LEU A 146 8.14 -6.24 11.92
C LEU A 146 8.72 -7.65 12.13
N GLY A 147 8.07 -8.68 11.61
CA GLY A 147 8.58 -10.07 11.69
C GLY A 147 9.93 -10.23 10.98
N GLN A 148 10.14 -9.55 9.84
CA GLN A 148 11.44 -9.53 9.17
C GLN A 148 12.54 -8.88 10.02
N ALA A 149 12.22 -7.84 10.77
CA ALA A 149 13.18 -7.19 11.67
C ALA A 149 13.59 -8.10 12.85
N LEU A 150 12.65 -8.89 13.37
CA LEU A 150 12.85 -9.80 14.50
C LEU A 150 13.46 -11.13 14.07
N GLU A 151 13.01 -11.69 12.95
CA GLU A 151 13.38 -13.01 12.45
C GLU A 151 13.74 -12.95 10.95
N PRO A 152 14.83 -12.30 10.55
CA PRO A 152 15.15 -11.99 9.15
C PRO A 152 15.35 -13.24 8.26
N ARG A 153 15.63 -14.41 8.87
CA ARG A 153 15.84 -15.67 8.14
C ARG A 153 14.55 -16.37 7.74
N ARG A 154 13.42 -16.05 8.36
CA ARG A 154 12.15 -16.70 8.06
C ARG A 154 11.53 -16.15 6.78
N VAL A 155 11.46 -17.00 5.77
CA VAL A 155 10.89 -16.68 4.45
C VAL A 155 9.41 -16.29 4.54
N VAL A 156 8.69 -16.83 5.53
CA VAL A 156 7.25 -16.56 5.71
C VAL A 156 6.93 -15.07 5.82
N TRP A 157 7.78 -14.30 6.49
CA TRP A 157 7.58 -12.86 6.63
C TRP A 157 7.67 -12.12 5.29
N ARG A 158 8.62 -12.51 4.44
CA ARG A 158 8.79 -11.94 3.10
C ARG A 158 7.67 -12.39 2.15
N ALA A 159 7.32 -13.67 2.22
CA ALA A 159 6.24 -14.23 1.41
C ALA A 159 4.88 -13.60 1.76
N GLY A 160 4.58 -13.46 3.05
CA GLY A 160 3.38 -12.79 3.53
C GLY A 160 3.33 -11.33 3.07
N PHE A 161 4.46 -10.60 3.17
CA PHE A 161 4.55 -9.23 2.70
C PHE A 161 4.26 -9.10 1.20
N ALA A 162 4.88 -9.94 0.38
CA ALA A 162 4.65 -9.95 -1.06
C ALA A 162 3.19 -10.27 -1.41
N LEU A 163 2.62 -11.31 -0.80
CA LEU A 163 1.25 -11.74 -1.03
C LEU A 163 0.23 -10.67 -0.66
N THR A 164 0.45 -9.96 0.44
CA THR A 164 -0.48 -8.90 0.86
C THR A 164 -0.49 -7.72 -0.08
N PHE A 165 0.61 -7.36 -0.74
CA PHE A 165 0.58 -6.34 -1.79
C PHE A 165 -0.24 -6.78 -3.02
N VAL A 166 -0.18 -8.06 -3.39
CA VAL A 166 -1.04 -8.61 -4.46
C VAL A 166 -2.51 -8.56 -4.04
N LEU A 167 -2.84 -8.97 -2.82
CA LEU A 167 -4.20 -8.92 -2.30
C LEU A 167 -4.71 -7.48 -2.18
N LEU A 168 -3.87 -6.55 -1.73
CA LEU A 168 -4.19 -5.12 -1.70
C LEU A 168 -4.53 -4.59 -3.09
N ALA A 169 -3.75 -4.99 -4.10
CA ALA A 169 -4.04 -4.62 -5.48
C ALA A 169 -5.41 -5.14 -5.93
N VAL A 170 -5.74 -6.39 -5.61
CA VAL A 170 -7.06 -6.97 -5.93
C VAL A 170 -8.19 -6.18 -5.28
N LEU A 171 -8.06 -5.82 -3.99
CA LEU A 171 -9.05 -5.02 -3.29
C LEU A 171 -9.21 -3.63 -3.91
N LEU A 172 -8.12 -2.96 -4.25
CA LEU A 172 -8.14 -1.64 -4.88
C LEU A 172 -8.74 -1.69 -6.30
N PHE A 173 -8.45 -2.74 -7.09
CA PHE A 173 -9.12 -2.94 -8.39
C PHE A 173 -10.59 -3.27 -8.24
N ALA A 174 -10.97 -3.89 -7.12
CA ALA A 174 -12.35 -4.19 -6.79
C ALA A 174 -13.12 -2.96 -6.31
N ASP A 175 -12.46 -1.91 -5.87
CA ASP A 175 -13.10 -0.69 -5.39
C ASP A 175 -13.65 0.12 -6.57
N ARG A 176 -14.99 0.17 -6.64
CA ARG A 176 -15.73 0.89 -7.67
C ARG A 176 -16.82 1.72 -7.04
N ASP A 177 -16.77 3.01 -7.27
CA ASP A 177 -17.75 3.95 -6.74
C ASP A 177 -19.10 3.83 -7.46
N ALA A 178 -19.13 3.42 -8.74
CA ALA A 178 -20.30 3.48 -9.59
C ALA A 178 -20.99 2.13 -9.87
N ALA A 179 -20.36 0.98 -9.57
CA ALA A 179 -20.95 -0.32 -9.89
C ALA A 179 -20.59 -1.42 -8.88
N PRO A 180 -21.54 -2.31 -8.51
CA PRO A 180 -21.23 -3.47 -7.68
C PRO A 180 -20.35 -4.48 -8.43
N ILE A 181 -19.30 -5.02 -7.79
CA ILE A 181 -18.49 -6.11 -8.36
C ILE A 181 -19.15 -7.47 -8.10
N PHE A 182 -19.78 -7.64 -6.94
CA PHE A 182 -20.41 -8.89 -6.50
C PHE A 182 -21.92 -8.75 -6.32
N GLY A 183 -22.62 -8.18 -7.30
CA GLY A 183 -24.06 -7.99 -7.21
C GLY A 183 -24.47 -6.77 -6.34
N ARG A 184 -25.78 -6.61 -6.16
CA ARG A 184 -26.34 -5.52 -5.36
C ARG A 184 -26.23 -5.87 -3.87
N PHE A 185 -25.24 -5.32 -3.20
CA PHE A 185 -25.21 -5.26 -1.75
C PHE A 185 -25.73 -3.89 -1.32
N GLY A 186 -26.90 -3.84 -0.79
CA GLY A 186 -27.54 -2.64 -0.27
C GLY A 186 -28.93 -2.40 -0.84
N PRO A 187 -29.76 -1.63 -0.14
CA PRO A 187 -31.07 -1.27 -0.68
C PRO A 187 -30.86 -0.59 -2.03
N SER A 188 -31.62 -1.04 -3.02
CA SER A 188 -31.74 -0.36 -4.30
C SER A 188 -32.11 1.08 -4.01
N GLY A 189 -31.15 2.00 -4.11
CA GLY A 189 -31.44 3.41 -4.09
C GLY A 189 -32.42 3.77 -5.22
N PRO A 190 -33.16 4.87 -5.07
CA PRO A 190 -34.15 5.29 -6.05
C PRO A 190 -33.53 5.50 -7.41
#